data_eb591eb522e79eaf00d1ae30715fb911
#
_entry.id   eb591eb522e79eaf00d1ae30715fb911
#
_cell.length_a   1.000
_cell.length_b   1.000
_cell.length_c   1.000
_cell.angle_alpha   90.00
_cell.angle_beta   90.00
_cell.angle_gamma   90.00
#
_symmetry.space_group_name_H-M   'P 1'
#
loop_
_entity.id
_entity.type
_entity.pdbx_description
1 polymer ?
#
loop_
_entity_poly.entity_id
_entity_poly.type
_entity_poly.pdbx_seq_one_letter_code
_entity_poly.pdbx_strand_id
1 'polypeptide(L)'
;GAIEERQSDNISEIVSPYEEEDIPAPVKPRPAAKLPKEDPFGIPLTTDSQAQTGSTQNHASGQAPQGMTQGNPGNQPVRPREYQFPPISLLAKSMSRENKNAGNELRETAQRLQQTLQTFGVRVTITDISQGPAVTRYELQPEQGVKVSKIVGLADDIKLNLAATDIRIEAPIPGKAAIGIEVPNKENTAVGLRELLETDEFKKFPSNIAFAVGKDIAGRVVVSDIAKMPHMLIAGATGSGKSVCINTLIMSILYKADPSDVKLIMVDPKVVELSVYNGIPHLMIPVVTDPKKASAALQWGVAEMTDRYQKFADFNVRDLKGYNKKVEDMVARGDPQAPKKMPQIVIIVDELADLMMVSPGEVEESICRLAQLARAAGIHLIIATQRPSVDVITGLIKANMPSRIAFSVSSGVDSRTILDMNGAEKLLGKGDMLFYPQGYTKPVRVQGAFVSDKEVSDVVGFLKNQQLGNIYDSDIQEKMESMGAASGDGHGGSGGGNERDQYFVDAAQFIIEKDKASIGMLQRVFKIGFNRAARIMDQLCEAGVVGEEEGTKPRKVLMSQEQFEQYIEEYL
;
A
#
# COMPACT_ATOMS: atom_id res chain seq x y z
N GLY A 1 55.69 43.48 4.45
CA GLY A 1 55.36 44.48 5.48
C GLY A 1 54.10 44.00 6.21
N ALA A 2 54.32 43.75 7.50
CA ALA A 2 53.45 43.93 8.66
C ALA A 2 52.03 43.45 8.61
N ILE A 3 51.65 42.35 9.30
CA ILE A 3 51.28 42.24 10.73
C ILE A 3 50.16 43.22 11.11
N GLU A 4 49.00 42.64 11.50
CA GLU A 4 48.37 42.90 12.79
C GLU A 4 47.17 41.94 13.05
N GLU A 5 47.28 41.26 14.18
CA GLU A 5 46.26 40.58 14.96
C GLU A 5 45.17 41.55 15.43
N ARG A 6 43.93 41.07 15.56
CA ARG A 6 42.96 41.42 16.64
C ARG A 6 41.92 40.33 16.72
N GLN A 7 41.97 39.45 17.71
CA GLN A 7 41.21 39.41 18.97
C GLN A 7 39.69 39.39 18.80
N SER A 8 39.21 38.19 19.12
CA SER A 8 38.07 37.79 19.94
C SER A 8 37.13 38.89 20.44
N ASP A 9 35.84 38.70 20.29
CA ASP A 9 34.90 38.72 21.43
C ASP A 9 33.48 38.39 20.99
N ASN A 10 32.87 37.51 21.80
CA ASN A 10 31.44 37.41 22.14
C ASN A 10 30.40 37.10 21.07
N ILE A 11 29.97 35.83 21.06
CA ILE A 11 28.59 35.51 20.83
C ILE A 11 28.06 34.81 22.09
N SER A 12 27.33 35.58 22.87
CA SER A 12 26.52 35.13 23.98
C SER A 12 25.23 34.49 23.49
N GLU A 13 24.96 33.28 23.98
CA GLU A 13 23.69 32.72 24.43
C GLU A 13 22.38 33.13 23.72
N ILE A 14 21.81 32.19 22.96
CA ILE A 14 20.36 32.04 22.91
C ILE A 14 20.05 30.63 23.42
N VAL A 15 19.68 30.54 24.68
CA VAL A 15 19.12 29.36 25.33
C VAL A 15 17.62 29.35 25.02
N SER A 16 17.15 28.29 24.41
CA SER A 16 15.73 27.96 24.33
C SER A 16 15.42 26.84 25.34
N PRO A 17 14.39 26.96 26.15
CA PRO A 17 14.05 25.98 27.18
C PRO A 17 13.22 24.84 26.60
N TYR A 18 13.79 23.66 26.52
CA TYR A 18 13.02 22.42 26.49
C TYR A 18 13.19 21.74 27.84
N GLU A 19 12.05 21.59 28.51
CA GLU A 19 11.91 20.84 29.77
C GLU A 19 12.32 19.38 29.55
N GLU A 20 13.22 18.91 30.41
CA GLU A 20 13.57 17.50 30.57
C GLU A 20 12.41 16.77 31.25
N GLU A 21 11.75 15.86 30.55
CA GLU A 21 10.90 14.87 31.17
C GLU A 21 11.73 13.66 31.63
N ASP A 22 11.54 13.30 32.88
CA ASP A 22 12.18 12.29 33.68
C ASP A 22 12.34 10.92 32.97
N ILE A 23 13.58 10.46 32.87
CA ILE A 23 13.93 9.08 32.53
C ILE A 23 13.95 8.26 33.83
N PRO A 24 13.10 7.23 34.00
CA PRO A 24 13.18 6.37 35.17
C PRO A 24 14.43 5.49 35.13
N ALA A 25 15.12 5.43 36.26
CA ALA A 25 16.34 4.66 36.49
C ALA A 25 16.16 3.14 36.26
N PRO A 26 17.22 2.40 35.88
CA PRO A 26 17.15 0.99 35.57
C PRO A 26 16.88 0.14 36.81
N VAL A 27 15.83 -0.69 36.74
CA VAL A 27 15.44 -1.64 37.77
C VAL A 27 16.43 -2.81 37.78
N LYS A 28 17.04 -3.08 38.94
CA LYS A 28 17.91 -4.23 39.22
C LYS A 28 17.12 -5.55 39.09
N PRO A 29 17.71 -6.62 38.54
CA PRO A 29 17.05 -7.92 38.43
C PRO A 29 16.85 -8.57 39.81
N ARG A 30 15.64 -9.08 40.07
CA ARG A 30 15.32 -9.94 41.21
C ARG A 30 15.81 -11.36 40.95
N PRO A 31 16.26 -12.10 41.98
CA PRO A 31 16.78 -13.45 41.84
C PRO A 31 15.68 -14.47 41.54
N ALA A 32 16.05 -15.44 40.71
CA ALA A 32 15.20 -16.54 40.26
C ALA A 32 14.68 -17.39 41.43
N ALA A 33 13.38 -17.62 41.45
CA ALA A 33 12.74 -18.60 42.30
C ALA A 33 12.88 -19.98 41.68
N LYS A 34 13.30 -20.93 42.52
CA LYS A 34 13.55 -22.35 42.20
C LYS A 34 12.26 -23.06 41.80
N LEU A 35 12.30 -23.77 40.69
CA LEU A 35 11.33 -24.78 40.28
C LEU A 35 11.41 -26.01 41.22
N PRO A 36 10.28 -26.64 41.59
CA PRO A 36 10.29 -28.00 42.13
C PRO A 36 10.43 -29.00 40.98
N LYS A 37 11.31 -29.95 41.19
CA LYS A 37 11.37 -31.19 40.43
C LYS A 37 10.25 -32.09 40.92
N GLU A 38 9.60 -32.82 40.01
CA GLU A 38 9.19 -34.20 40.18
C GLU A 38 8.44 -34.72 38.96
N ASP A 39 8.71 -35.85 38.77
CA ASP A 39 8.85 -36.91 37.80
C ASP A 39 7.54 -37.66 37.50
N PRO A 40 7.60 -38.71 36.68
CA PRO A 40 6.61 -38.96 35.62
C PRO A 40 5.72 -40.16 35.95
N PHE A 41 4.82 -40.48 35.03
CA PHE A 41 3.94 -41.65 34.95
C PHE A 41 2.66 -41.66 35.79
N GLY A 42 1.56 -41.68 35.05
CA GLY A 42 0.25 -42.01 35.59
C GLY A 42 -0.84 -42.00 34.53
N ILE A 43 -0.85 -43.05 33.70
CA ILE A 43 -2.03 -43.44 32.92
C ILE A 43 -2.97 -44.20 33.88
N PRO A 44 -4.31 -44.01 33.72
CA PRO A 44 -5.16 -45.19 33.65
C PRO A 44 -6.08 -45.19 32.44
N LEU A 45 -5.92 -46.25 31.69
CA LEU A 45 -6.91 -46.89 30.85
C LEU A 45 -8.08 -47.37 31.70
N THR A 46 -9.32 -47.11 31.26
CA THR A 46 -10.43 -48.03 31.43
C THR A 46 -11.27 -48.05 30.19
N THR A 47 -11.28 -49.21 29.59
CA THR A 47 -12.21 -49.83 28.64
C THR A 47 -13.58 -50.04 29.28
N ASP A 48 -14.64 -49.92 28.48
CA ASP A 48 -15.59 -50.97 28.03
C ASP A 48 -16.85 -50.33 27.49
N SER A 49 -17.13 -50.55 26.25
CA SER A 49 -18.03 -51.58 25.70
C SER A 49 -19.48 -51.48 26.13
N GLN A 50 -20.40 -51.16 25.26
CA GLN A 50 -21.28 -52.10 24.61
C GLN A 50 -22.33 -51.46 23.68
N ALA A 51 -22.47 -52.11 22.55
CA ALA A 51 -23.46 -51.93 21.51
C ALA A 51 -24.86 -52.40 21.98
N GLN A 52 -25.86 -51.83 21.38
CA GLN A 52 -27.06 -52.59 20.93
C GLN A 52 -27.92 -51.75 19.96
N THR A 53 -27.89 -52.07 18.76
CA THR A 53 -28.87 -52.52 17.74
C THR A 53 -30.36 -52.45 18.11
N GLY A 54 -31.15 -51.91 17.20
CA GLY A 54 -32.61 -52.04 17.20
C GLY A 54 -33.24 -51.29 16.05
N SER A 55 -33.39 -51.99 14.94
CA SER A 55 -34.21 -51.67 13.75
C SER A 55 -35.69 -51.81 14.03
N THR A 56 -36.54 -51.12 13.28
CA THR A 56 -37.67 -51.56 12.46
C THR A 56 -38.68 -50.44 12.26
N GLN A 57 -38.85 -49.98 11.06
CA GLN A 57 -39.91 -50.25 10.04
C GLN A 57 -41.37 -49.91 10.43
N ASN A 58 -41.91 -49.05 9.59
CA ASN A 58 -43.16 -49.13 8.82
C ASN A 58 -44.50 -48.58 9.34
N HIS A 59 -45.09 -47.82 8.55
CA HIS A 59 -46.36 -47.77 7.78
C HIS A 59 -47.15 -46.49 8.03
N ALA A 60 -47.28 -45.61 7.04
CA ALA A 60 -48.24 -45.54 5.94
C ALA A 60 -49.70 -45.16 6.32
N SER A 61 -50.19 -44.21 5.51
CA SER A 61 -51.58 -43.82 5.24
C SER A 61 -52.17 -42.72 6.15
N GLY A 62 -52.66 -41.60 5.68
CA GLY A 62 -53.40 -41.27 4.51
C GLY A 62 -54.28 -40.05 4.78
N GLN A 63 -54.54 -39.29 3.74
CA GLN A 63 -55.65 -38.35 3.55
C GLN A 63 -55.44 -36.87 3.99
N ALA A 64 -55.28 -36.01 2.96
CA ALA A 64 -55.74 -34.61 2.92
C ALA A 64 -57.31 -34.55 2.92
N PRO A 65 -58.00 -33.40 3.08
CA PRO A 65 -57.81 -32.25 2.23
C PRO A 65 -58.07 -30.82 2.82
N GLN A 66 -57.60 -29.84 2.05
CA GLN A 66 -58.17 -28.51 1.78
C GLN A 66 -58.32 -27.46 2.91
N GLY A 67 -57.67 -26.34 2.64
CA GLY A 67 -57.90 -25.04 3.28
C GLY A 67 -56.94 -23.98 2.74
N MET A 68 -57.27 -23.41 1.57
CA MET A 68 -56.60 -22.20 1.03
C MET A 68 -56.79 -21.04 2.00
N THR A 69 -55.69 -20.48 2.47
CA THR A 69 -55.60 -19.05 2.75
C THR A 69 -54.21 -18.57 2.30
N GLN A 70 -54.20 -17.78 1.23
CA GLN A 70 -53.10 -16.98 0.79
C GLN A 70 -52.76 -15.96 1.90
N GLY A 71 -51.73 -16.22 2.68
CA GLY A 71 -51.05 -15.26 3.54
C GLY A 71 -49.85 -14.75 2.79
N ASN A 72 -49.91 -13.48 2.40
CA ASN A 72 -48.80 -12.67 1.89
C ASN A 72 -47.55 -12.89 2.77
N PRO A 73 -46.38 -13.28 2.26
CA PRO A 73 -45.18 -13.31 3.10
C PRO A 73 -44.80 -11.88 3.39
N GLY A 74 -45.20 -11.42 4.59
CA GLY A 74 -44.82 -10.13 5.14
C GLY A 74 -43.31 -9.96 5.09
N ASN A 75 -42.93 -8.81 4.59
CA ASN A 75 -41.64 -8.20 4.56
C ASN A 75 -41.02 -8.27 5.96
N GLN A 76 -40.35 -9.38 6.30
CA GLN A 76 -39.50 -9.39 7.50
C GLN A 76 -38.32 -8.49 7.20
N PRO A 77 -38.00 -7.51 8.06
CA PRO A 77 -36.79 -6.72 7.89
C PRO A 77 -35.61 -7.70 7.89
N VAL A 78 -34.95 -7.82 6.74
CA VAL A 78 -33.71 -8.58 6.60
C VAL A 78 -32.73 -7.95 7.60
N ARG A 79 -32.48 -8.65 8.70
CA ARG A 79 -31.42 -8.23 9.63
C ARG A 79 -30.13 -8.13 8.83
N PRO A 80 -29.38 -7.01 8.91
CA PRO A 80 -28.10 -6.91 8.25
C PRO A 80 -27.27 -8.12 8.66
N ARG A 81 -26.79 -8.89 7.68
CA ARG A 81 -25.90 -10.01 7.97
C ARG A 81 -24.63 -9.44 8.55
N GLU A 82 -24.21 -9.92 9.70
CA GLU A 82 -22.98 -9.54 10.34
C GLU A 82 -21.79 -10.03 9.52
N TYR A 83 -20.76 -9.18 9.33
CA TYR A 83 -19.57 -9.54 8.59
C TYR A 83 -18.83 -10.68 9.29
N GLN A 84 -18.41 -11.66 8.53
CA GLN A 84 -17.61 -12.79 9.01
C GLN A 84 -16.21 -12.75 8.41
N PHE A 85 -15.20 -12.82 9.27
CA PHE A 85 -13.81 -12.91 8.83
C PHE A 85 -13.56 -14.22 8.08
N PRO A 86 -12.68 -14.22 7.05
CA PRO A 86 -12.35 -15.44 6.35
C PRO A 86 -11.69 -16.44 7.30
N PRO A 87 -12.10 -17.73 7.28
CA PRO A 87 -11.48 -18.74 8.13
C PRO A 87 -10.04 -19.01 7.69
N ILE A 88 -9.15 -19.17 8.65
CA ILE A 88 -7.72 -19.39 8.40
C ILE A 88 -7.45 -20.69 7.62
N SER A 89 -8.41 -21.62 7.64
CA SER A 89 -8.33 -22.89 6.91
C SER A 89 -8.34 -22.75 5.38
N LEU A 90 -8.73 -21.59 4.85
CA LEU A 90 -8.63 -21.26 3.42
C LEU A 90 -7.18 -21.07 2.97
N LEU A 91 -6.26 -20.85 3.89
CA LEU A 91 -4.83 -20.76 3.62
C LEU A 91 -4.13 -22.10 3.91
N ALA A 92 -3.22 -22.49 3.05
CA ALA A 92 -2.44 -23.71 3.19
C ALA A 92 -1.53 -23.69 4.44
N LYS A 93 -1.39 -24.82 5.09
CA LYS A 93 -0.36 -24.99 6.13
C LYS A 93 1.02 -25.08 5.48
N SER A 94 1.97 -24.33 5.99
CA SER A 94 3.36 -24.48 5.62
C SER A 94 3.86 -25.87 6.02
N MET A 95 4.40 -26.62 5.07
CA MET A 95 5.09 -27.88 5.38
C MET A 95 6.56 -27.53 5.60
N SER A 96 6.97 -27.32 6.85
CA SER A 96 8.39 -27.23 7.19
C SER A 96 9.01 -28.62 7.02
N ARG A 97 9.87 -28.79 6.03
CA ARG A 97 10.75 -29.95 5.96
C ARG A 97 11.91 -29.71 6.91
N GLU A 98 11.95 -30.45 8.03
CA GLU A 98 13.14 -30.51 8.87
C GLU A 98 14.28 -31.14 8.08
N ASN A 99 15.23 -30.33 7.65
CA ASN A 99 16.46 -30.85 7.04
C ASN A 99 17.42 -31.32 8.16
N LYS A 100 17.43 -32.62 8.43
CA LYS A 100 18.28 -33.25 9.48
C LYS A 100 19.78 -33.01 9.30
N ASN A 101 20.22 -32.60 8.11
CA ASN A 101 21.63 -32.35 7.77
C ASN A 101 22.02 -30.87 7.81
N ALA A 102 21.07 -29.95 8.07
CA ALA A 102 21.31 -28.50 8.01
C ALA A 102 22.49 -28.05 8.89
N GLY A 103 22.63 -28.61 10.09
CA GLY A 103 23.72 -28.24 11.02
C GLY A 103 25.14 -28.58 10.51
N ASN A 104 25.29 -29.66 9.78
CA ASN A 104 26.59 -30.04 9.19
C ASN A 104 26.92 -29.17 7.99
N GLU A 105 25.94 -28.89 7.12
CA GLU A 105 26.12 -28.01 5.98
C GLU A 105 26.50 -26.58 6.38
N LEU A 106 25.89 -26.06 7.44
CA LEU A 106 26.23 -24.74 7.99
C LEU A 106 27.69 -24.68 8.46
N ARG A 107 28.16 -25.71 9.16
CA ARG A 107 29.54 -25.76 9.63
C ARG A 107 30.54 -25.91 8.48
N GLU A 108 30.25 -26.74 7.48
CA GLU A 108 31.09 -26.89 6.29
C GLU A 108 31.21 -25.58 5.52
N THR A 109 30.08 -24.87 5.33
CA THR A 109 30.08 -23.55 4.64
C THR A 109 30.87 -22.53 5.45
N ALA A 110 30.75 -22.54 6.78
CA ALA A 110 31.52 -21.66 7.66
C ALA A 110 33.03 -21.92 7.54
N GLN A 111 33.43 -23.19 7.54
CA GLN A 111 34.85 -23.58 7.38
C GLN A 111 35.39 -23.15 6.01
N ARG A 112 34.65 -23.39 4.92
CA ARG A 112 35.04 -22.98 3.56
C ARG A 112 35.18 -21.44 3.47
N LEU A 113 34.24 -20.70 4.07
CA LEU A 113 34.29 -19.25 4.10
C LEU A 113 35.54 -18.75 4.83
N GLN A 114 35.83 -19.32 6.00
CA GLN A 114 37.03 -18.95 6.77
C GLN A 114 38.33 -19.28 6.03
N GLN A 115 38.42 -20.48 5.42
CA GLN A 115 39.57 -20.92 4.61
C GLN A 115 39.77 -20.02 3.39
N THR A 116 38.67 -19.65 2.69
CA THR A 116 38.75 -18.75 1.54
C THR A 116 39.35 -17.42 1.94
N LEU A 117 38.84 -16.77 2.99
CA LEU A 117 39.36 -15.49 3.46
C LEU A 117 40.83 -15.61 3.94
N GLN A 118 41.18 -16.70 4.61
CA GLN A 118 42.55 -16.95 5.04
C GLN A 118 43.52 -17.10 3.85
N THR A 119 43.12 -17.77 2.75
CA THR A 119 43.89 -17.91 1.52
C THR A 119 44.25 -16.56 0.92
N PHE A 120 43.34 -15.58 1.01
CA PHE A 120 43.57 -14.19 0.56
C PHE A 120 44.24 -13.31 1.64
N GLY A 121 44.78 -13.92 2.71
CA GLY A 121 45.50 -13.22 3.78
C GLY A 121 44.58 -12.35 4.65
N VAL A 122 43.32 -12.76 4.82
CA VAL A 122 42.34 -12.16 5.71
C VAL A 122 41.98 -13.17 6.80
N ARG A 123 42.41 -12.90 8.01
CA ARG A 123 42.07 -13.72 9.15
C ARG A 123 40.82 -13.23 9.84
N VAL A 124 39.87 -14.12 10.05
CA VAL A 124 38.56 -13.81 10.65
C VAL A 124 38.16 -14.95 11.61
N THR A 125 37.40 -14.61 12.62
CA THR A 125 36.73 -15.57 13.48
C THR A 125 35.23 -15.50 13.22
N ILE A 126 34.56 -16.65 13.00
CA ILE A 126 33.12 -16.72 12.90
C ILE A 126 32.56 -16.71 14.32
N THR A 127 31.74 -15.68 14.61
CA THR A 127 31.18 -15.46 15.95
C THR A 127 29.76 -15.95 16.09
N ASP A 128 29.00 -15.96 15.01
CA ASP A 128 27.60 -16.41 15.00
C ASP A 128 27.16 -16.88 13.62
N ILE A 129 26.16 -17.76 13.57
CA ILE A 129 25.54 -18.25 12.33
C ILE A 129 24.03 -18.18 12.53
N SER A 130 23.37 -17.34 11.75
CA SER A 130 21.92 -17.19 11.75
C SER A 130 21.33 -17.72 10.45
N GLN A 131 20.54 -18.79 10.54
CA GLN A 131 19.86 -19.40 9.38
C GLN A 131 18.45 -18.86 9.24
N GLY A 132 18.20 -18.18 8.13
CA GLY A 132 16.87 -17.74 7.73
C GLY A 132 16.24 -18.63 6.65
N PRO A 133 15.05 -18.26 6.16
CA PRO A 133 14.32 -19.04 5.16
C PRO A 133 15.02 -19.16 3.79
N ALA A 134 15.68 -18.09 3.36
CA ALA A 134 16.34 -18.02 2.05
C ALA A 134 17.85 -17.92 2.11
N VAL A 135 18.39 -17.31 3.15
CA VAL A 135 19.82 -17.08 3.33
C VAL A 135 20.27 -17.43 4.73
N THR A 136 21.55 -17.77 4.84
CA THR A 136 22.25 -17.92 6.12
C THR A 136 23.26 -16.78 6.26
N ARG A 137 23.22 -16.06 7.37
CA ARG A 137 24.20 -15.04 7.74
C ARG A 137 25.29 -15.65 8.60
N TYR A 138 26.53 -15.49 8.15
CA TYR A 138 27.74 -15.79 8.91
C TYR A 138 28.29 -14.46 9.45
N GLU A 139 28.36 -14.32 10.78
CA GLU A 139 28.94 -13.14 11.42
C GLU A 139 30.42 -13.37 11.64
N LEU A 140 31.23 -12.44 11.14
CA LEU A 140 32.67 -12.52 11.15
C LEU A 140 33.27 -11.37 11.95
N GLN A 141 34.22 -11.67 12.81
CA GLN A 141 35.06 -10.68 13.46
C GLN A 141 36.46 -10.72 12.83
N PRO A 142 36.88 -9.67 12.10
CA PRO A 142 38.22 -9.58 11.56
C PRO A 142 39.27 -9.42 12.66
N GLU A 143 40.48 -10.00 12.47
CA GLU A 143 41.61 -9.71 13.32
C GLU A 143 42.05 -8.24 13.22
N GLN A 144 42.76 -7.74 14.23
CA GLN A 144 43.28 -6.38 14.27
C GLN A 144 44.17 -6.08 13.05
N GLY A 145 43.94 -4.93 12.42
CA GLY A 145 44.67 -4.51 11.22
C GLY A 145 44.05 -4.95 9.89
N VAL A 146 43.03 -5.79 9.89
CA VAL A 146 42.30 -6.16 8.68
C VAL A 146 41.35 -5.04 8.28
N LYS A 147 41.51 -4.50 7.08
CA LYS A 147 40.61 -3.48 6.54
C LYS A 147 39.30 -4.11 6.07
N VAL A 148 38.17 -3.52 6.47
CA VAL A 148 36.81 -3.96 6.05
C VAL A 148 36.67 -3.97 4.52
N SER A 149 37.25 -2.97 3.84
CA SER A 149 37.22 -2.88 2.37
C SER A 149 37.89 -4.08 1.69
N LYS A 150 38.89 -4.72 2.32
CA LYS A 150 39.53 -5.92 1.79
C LYS A 150 38.56 -7.11 1.77
N ILE A 151 37.74 -7.25 2.82
CA ILE A 151 36.74 -8.32 2.89
C ILE A 151 35.64 -8.08 1.86
N VAL A 152 35.14 -6.84 1.77
CA VAL A 152 34.10 -6.47 0.78
C VAL A 152 34.60 -6.69 -0.66
N GLY A 153 35.89 -6.39 -0.93
CA GLY A 153 36.50 -6.60 -2.23
C GLY A 153 36.67 -8.07 -2.64
N LEU A 154 36.60 -9.01 -1.70
CA LEU A 154 36.68 -10.45 -1.96
C LEU A 154 35.31 -11.10 -2.21
N ALA A 155 34.25 -10.32 -2.40
CA ALA A 155 32.89 -10.85 -2.58
C ALA A 155 32.80 -11.86 -3.73
N ASP A 156 33.41 -11.58 -4.88
CA ASP A 156 33.37 -12.49 -6.03
C ASP A 156 34.21 -13.75 -5.81
N ASP A 157 35.35 -13.64 -5.12
CA ASP A 157 36.19 -14.78 -4.77
C ASP A 157 35.48 -15.72 -3.78
N ILE A 158 34.79 -15.15 -2.79
CA ILE A 158 33.98 -15.89 -1.82
C ILE A 158 32.83 -16.60 -2.53
N LYS A 159 32.11 -15.88 -3.41
CA LYS A 159 31.02 -16.42 -4.20
C LYS A 159 31.45 -17.60 -5.06
N LEU A 160 32.60 -17.48 -5.74
CA LEU A 160 33.19 -18.56 -6.54
C LEU A 160 33.52 -19.80 -5.67
N ASN A 161 34.20 -19.61 -4.54
CA ASN A 161 34.61 -20.71 -3.68
C ASN A 161 33.45 -21.43 -2.99
N LEU A 162 32.38 -20.71 -2.69
CA LEU A 162 31.17 -21.26 -2.09
C LEU A 162 30.20 -21.82 -3.16
N ALA A 163 30.49 -21.63 -4.45
CA ALA A 163 29.59 -21.92 -5.57
C ALA A 163 28.17 -21.31 -5.35
N ALA A 164 28.13 -20.12 -4.76
CA ALA A 164 26.90 -19.40 -4.49
C ALA A 164 26.47 -18.56 -5.71
N THR A 165 25.16 -18.44 -5.93
CA THR A 165 24.61 -17.62 -7.02
C THR A 165 24.90 -16.14 -6.83
N ASP A 166 24.76 -15.65 -5.59
CA ASP A 166 25.20 -14.32 -5.17
C ASP A 166 25.42 -14.31 -3.64
N ILE A 167 26.17 -13.34 -3.14
CA ILE A 167 26.34 -13.09 -1.72
C ILE A 167 26.14 -11.60 -1.42
N ARG A 168 25.66 -11.31 -0.20
CA ARG A 168 25.56 -9.92 0.28
C ARG A 168 26.45 -9.76 1.51
N ILE A 169 27.30 -8.74 1.51
CA ILE A 169 28.17 -8.42 2.63
C ILE A 169 27.64 -7.17 3.32
N GLU A 170 27.32 -7.29 4.60
CA GLU A 170 26.93 -6.18 5.46
C GLU A 170 28.07 -5.82 6.41
N ALA A 171 28.68 -4.69 6.18
CA ALA A 171 29.90 -4.30 6.88
C ALA A 171 29.88 -2.81 7.27
N PRO A 172 29.77 -2.49 8.57
CA PRO A 172 29.49 -3.38 9.69
C PRO A 172 28.02 -3.77 9.83
N ILE A 173 27.74 -4.82 10.58
CA ILE A 173 26.38 -5.12 11.03
C ILE A 173 25.93 -4.02 11.99
N PRO A 174 24.70 -3.47 11.84
CA PRO A 174 24.21 -2.42 12.74
C PRO A 174 24.26 -2.84 14.22
N GLY A 175 24.92 -2.02 15.03
CA GLY A 175 25.07 -2.26 16.48
C GLY A 175 26.05 -3.35 16.89
N LYS A 176 26.81 -3.95 15.94
CA LYS A 176 27.81 -4.97 16.21
C LYS A 176 29.17 -4.60 15.58
N ALA A 177 30.27 -4.93 16.26
CA ALA A 177 31.62 -4.84 15.71
C ALA A 177 31.96 -6.09 14.88
N ALA A 178 31.09 -6.44 13.95
CA ALA A 178 31.18 -7.65 13.13
C ALA A 178 30.73 -7.37 11.68
N ILE A 179 31.15 -8.24 10.78
CA ILE A 179 30.75 -8.23 9.37
C ILE A 179 29.81 -9.43 9.13
N GLY A 180 28.68 -9.22 8.49
CA GLY A 180 27.77 -10.26 8.09
C GLY A 180 27.98 -10.65 6.62
N ILE A 181 28.19 -11.92 6.35
CA ILE A 181 28.16 -12.47 4.99
C ILE A 181 26.91 -13.34 4.86
N GLU A 182 26.02 -12.92 3.99
CA GLU A 182 24.75 -13.61 3.72
C GLU A 182 24.94 -14.50 2.49
N VAL A 183 24.83 -15.80 2.70
CA VAL A 183 25.00 -16.84 1.68
C VAL A 183 23.64 -17.49 1.41
N PRO A 184 23.23 -17.66 0.15
CA PRO A 184 21.99 -18.37 -0.18
C PRO A 184 21.96 -19.78 0.37
N ASN A 185 20.81 -20.18 0.93
CA ASN A 185 20.58 -21.56 1.31
C ASN A 185 20.51 -22.46 0.05
N LYS A 186 20.94 -23.71 0.15
CA LYS A 186 20.77 -24.67 -0.93
C LYS A 186 19.29 -24.94 -1.24
N GLU A 187 18.47 -24.99 -0.19
CA GLU A 187 17.03 -25.13 -0.26
C GLU A 187 16.38 -23.91 0.38
N ASN A 188 15.55 -23.19 -0.38
CA ASN A 188 14.78 -22.07 0.13
C ASN A 188 13.47 -22.57 0.71
N THR A 189 13.15 -22.14 1.92
CA THR A 189 11.87 -22.45 2.56
C THR A 189 10.89 -21.31 2.30
N ALA A 190 9.75 -21.61 1.67
CA ALA A 190 8.69 -20.64 1.49
C ALA A 190 8.05 -20.30 2.85
N VAL A 191 7.85 -19.01 3.11
CA VAL A 191 7.19 -18.51 4.32
C VAL A 191 5.70 -18.38 4.01
N GLY A 192 4.88 -19.35 4.44
CA GLY A 192 3.44 -19.33 4.20
C GLY A 192 2.74 -18.19 4.95
N LEU A 193 1.82 -17.49 4.29
CA LEU A 193 1.07 -16.41 4.93
C LEU A 193 0.32 -16.88 6.17
N ARG A 194 -0.32 -18.06 6.11
CA ARG A 194 -1.02 -18.65 7.26
C ARG A 194 -0.16 -18.75 8.49
N GLU A 195 1.08 -19.19 8.34
CA GLU A 195 2.03 -19.33 9.45
C GLU A 195 2.23 -18.00 10.19
N LEU A 196 2.33 -16.90 9.45
CA LEU A 196 2.51 -15.56 10.02
C LEU A 196 1.23 -15.04 10.68
N LEU A 197 0.06 -15.26 10.05
CA LEU A 197 -1.22 -14.81 10.60
C LEU A 197 -1.61 -15.55 11.88
N GLU A 198 -1.15 -16.79 12.06
CA GLU A 198 -1.38 -17.59 13.26
C GLU A 198 -0.48 -17.19 14.44
N THR A 199 0.58 -16.40 14.23
CA THR A 199 1.49 -15.96 15.30
C THR A 199 0.86 -14.96 16.26
N ASP A 200 1.37 -14.92 17.48
CA ASP A 200 0.95 -13.93 18.48
C ASP A 200 1.35 -12.52 18.08
N GLU A 201 2.47 -12.36 17.39
CA GLU A 201 2.95 -11.07 16.87
C GLU A 201 1.93 -10.43 15.93
N PHE A 202 1.28 -11.21 15.07
CA PHE A 202 0.25 -10.70 14.19
C PHE A 202 -1.11 -10.57 14.89
N LYS A 203 -1.58 -11.60 15.59
CA LYS A 203 -2.90 -11.63 16.25
C LYS A 203 -3.07 -10.52 17.27
N LYS A 204 -2.06 -10.29 18.11
CA LYS A 204 -2.08 -9.27 19.18
C LYS A 204 -1.68 -7.88 18.70
N PHE A 205 -1.32 -7.73 17.41
CA PHE A 205 -0.94 -6.43 16.88
C PHE A 205 -2.13 -5.46 16.91
N PRO A 206 -1.98 -4.26 17.48
CA PRO A 206 -3.14 -3.39 17.78
C PRO A 206 -3.77 -2.70 16.56
N SER A 207 -3.11 -2.70 15.40
CA SER A 207 -3.59 -2.02 14.20
C SER A 207 -4.44 -2.94 13.33
N ASN A 208 -5.58 -2.44 12.81
CA ASN A 208 -6.43 -3.14 11.86
C ASN A 208 -5.80 -3.26 10.46
N ILE A 209 -4.82 -2.42 10.15
CA ILE A 209 -4.04 -2.44 8.91
C ILE A 209 -2.62 -2.95 9.16
N ALA A 210 -2.48 -3.95 10.05
CA ALA A 210 -1.22 -4.66 10.24
C ALA A 210 -0.89 -5.48 8.98
N PHE A 211 0.37 -5.50 8.60
CA PHE A 211 0.92 -6.22 7.46
C PHE A 211 1.91 -7.29 7.91
N ALA A 212 1.61 -8.56 7.61
CA ALA A 212 2.50 -9.69 7.82
C ALA A 212 3.56 -9.69 6.71
N VAL A 213 4.70 -9.07 6.98
CA VAL A 213 5.76 -8.84 5.98
C VAL A 213 6.44 -10.14 5.58
N GLY A 214 6.88 -10.94 6.56
CA GLY A 214 7.62 -12.16 6.32
C GLY A 214 8.45 -12.60 7.52
N LYS A 215 9.60 -13.21 7.25
CA LYS A 215 10.60 -13.58 8.25
C LYS A 215 11.96 -12.94 7.94
N ASP A 216 12.62 -12.46 8.97
CA ASP A 216 13.99 -11.94 8.84
C ASP A 216 15.02 -13.06 8.64
N ILE A 217 16.28 -12.66 8.48
CA ILE A 217 17.40 -13.59 8.30
C ILE A 217 17.70 -14.48 9.51
N ALA A 218 17.10 -14.23 10.66
CA ALA A 218 17.15 -15.08 11.85
C ALA A 218 15.89 -15.93 12.01
N GLY A 219 14.98 -15.92 11.02
CA GLY A 219 13.73 -16.65 11.04
C GLY A 219 12.64 -16.03 11.92
N ARG A 220 12.84 -14.82 12.45
CA ARG A 220 11.87 -14.12 13.30
C ARG A 220 10.77 -13.48 12.43
N VAL A 221 9.55 -13.56 12.91
CA VAL A 221 8.39 -12.96 12.24
C VAL A 221 8.49 -11.43 12.23
N VAL A 222 8.24 -10.84 11.06
CA VAL A 222 8.21 -9.40 10.86
C VAL A 222 6.79 -8.98 10.53
N VAL A 223 6.18 -8.23 11.44
CA VAL A 223 4.88 -7.58 11.26
C VAL A 223 5.08 -6.08 11.30
N SER A 224 4.41 -5.36 10.42
CA SER A 224 4.48 -3.92 10.37
C SER A 224 3.09 -3.28 10.33
N ASP A 225 3.04 -1.98 10.61
CA ASP A 225 1.79 -1.21 10.65
C ASP A 225 1.78 -0.19 9.51
N ILE A 226 0.83 -0.35 8.59
CA ILE A 226 0.66 0.59 7.49
C ILE A 226 0.38 2.00 8.01
N ALA A 227 -0.32 2.14 9.14
CA ALA A 227 -0.56 3.46 9.74
C ALA A 227 0.72 4.14 10.25
N LYS A 228 1.74 3.37 10.62
CA LYS A 228 3.07 3.89 11.00
C LYS A 228 4.00 4.09 9.81
N MET A 229 3.73 3.39 8.72
CA MET A 229 4.36 3.57 7.41
C MET A 229 3.32 4.11 6.42
N PRO A 230 2.80 5.32 6.63
CA PRO A 230 1.53 5.75 6.05
C PRO A 230 1.50 5.68 4.53
N HIS A 231 2.66 5.78 3.91
CA HIS A 231 2.81 5.71 2.45
C HIS A 231 4.05 4.89 2.14
N MET A 232 3.88 3.85 1.33
CA MET A 232 4.91 2.87 1.06
C MET A 232 5.12 2.69 -0.45
N LEU A 233 6.38 2.71 -0.86
CA LEU A 233 6.81 2.40 -2.21
C LEU A 233 7.31 0.95 -2.27
N ILE A 234 6.79 0.16 -3.22
CA ILE A 234 7.19 -1.22 -3.45
C ILE A 234 7.71 -1.35 -4.89
N ALA A 235 8.97 -1.72 -5.06
CA ALA A 235 9.53 -1.85 -6.40
C ALA A 235 10.41 -3.08 -6.56
N GLY A 236 10.51 -3.59 -7.79
CA GLY A 236 11.33 -4.74 -8.14
C GLY A 236 11.04 -5.28 -9.54
N ALA A 237 11.93 -6.06 -10.09
CA ALA A 237 11.78 -6.65 -11.41
C ALA A 237 10.59 -7.65 -11.47
N THR A 238 10.15 -7.97 -12.68
CA THR A 238 9.11 -8.98 -12.91
C THR A 238 9.54 -10.33 -12.33
N GLY A 239 8.63 -11.00 -11.60
CA GLY A 239 8.91 -12.28 -10.95
C GLY A 239 9.74 -12.20 -9.66
N SER A 240 10.11 -10.99 -9.20
CA SER A 240 10.86 -10.80 -7.96
C SER A 240 10.07 -11.08 -6.68
N GLY A 241 8.72 -11.02 -6.73
CA GLY A 241 7.81 -11.23 -5.60
C GLY A 241 6.92 -10.03 -5.27
N LYS A 242 6.96 -8.95 -6.07
CA LYS A 242 6.18 -7.73 -5.87
C LYS A 242 4.67 -8.00 -5.75
N SER A 243 4.08 -8.68 -6.73
CA SER A 243 2.63 -8.97 -6.76
C SER A 243 2.20 -9.86 -5.60
N VAL A 244 3.00 -10.86 -5.25
CA VAL A 244 2.76 -11.70 -4.08
C VAL A 244 2.76 -10.87 -2.79
N CYS A 245 3.69 -9.92 -2.65
CA CYS A 245 3.75 -9.02 -1.50
C CYS A 245 2.49 -8.12 -1.42
N ILE A 246 2.01 -7.60 -2.53
CA ILE A 246 0.75 -6.83 -2.56
C ILE A 246 -0.42 -7.72 -2.14
N ASN A 247 -0.49 -8.95 -2.64
CA ASN A 247 -1.51 -9.91 -2.24
C ASN A 247 -1.43 -10.23 -0.74
N THR A 248 -0.24 -10.48 -0.19
CA THR A 248 -0.09 -10.75 1.25
C THR A 248 -0.45 -9.55 2.13
N LEU A 249 -0.20 -8.33 1.64
CA LEU A 249 -0.61 -7.10 2.30
C LEU A 249 -2.15 -6.98 2.32
N ILE A 250 -2.80 -7.15 1.18
CA ILE A 250 -4.28 -7.14 1.08
C ILE A 250 -4.88 -8.24 1.97
N MET A 251 -4.37 -9.45 1.87
CA MET A 251 -4.83 -10.59 2.68
C MET A 251 -4.65 -10.33 4.18
N SER A 252 -3.56 -9.71 4.60
CA SER A 252 -3.36 -9.31 6.01
C SER A 252 -4.47 -8.39 6.49
N ILE A 253 -4.91 -7.43 5.66
CA ILE A 253 -6.03 -6.54 5.97
C ILE A 253 -7.33 -7.33 6.03
N LEU A 254 -7.63 -8.19 5.04
CA LEU A 254 -8.88 -8.96 4.97
C LEU A 254 -9.06 -9.92 6.15
N TYR A 255 -7.96 -10.44 6.72
CA TYR A 255 -7.99 -11.30 7.91
C TYR A 255 -8.06 -10.55 9.24
N LYS A 256 -7.92 -9.22 9.24
CA LYS A 256 -7.82 -8.44 10.48
C LYS A 256 -8.82 -7.30 10.58
N ALA A 257 -9.24 -6.71 9.47
CA ALA A 257 -10.08 -5.54 9.43
C ALA A 257 -11.52 -5.85 9.02
N ASP A 258 -12.47 -5.25 9.73
CA ASP A 258 -13.86 -5.18 9.29
C ASP A 258 -14.00 -4.16 8.15
N PRO A 259 -14.85 -4.40 7.13
CA PRO A 259 -15.06 -3.46 6.04
C PRO A 259 -15.69 -2.11 6.46
N SER A 260 -16.22 -2.00 7.67
CA SER A 260 -16.65 -0.72 8.25
C SER A 260 -15.49 0.11 8.82
N ASP A 261 -14.38 -0.55 9.19
CA ASP A 261 -13.19 0.10 9.76
C ASP A 261 -12.12 0.41 8.71
N VAL A 262 -12.03 -0.42 7.66
CA VAL A 262 -11.03 -0.28 6.59
C VAL A 262 -11.65 -0.45 5.22
N LYS A 263 -11.41 0.50 4.35
CA LYS A 263 -11.82 0.47 2.95
C LYS A 263 -10.61 0.52 2.02
N LEU A 264 -10.78 -0.08 0.84
CA LEU A 264 -9.74 -0.21 -0.17
C LEU A 264 -10.16 0.46 -1.48
N ILE A 265 -9.19 1.13 -2.12
CA ILE A 265 -9.25 1.52 -3.53
C ILE A 265 -8.06 0.86 -4.21
N MET A 266 -8.31 0.14 -5.28
CA MET A 266 -7.29 -0.59 -6.01
C MET A 266 -7.21 -0.11 -7.45
N VAL A 267 -5.98 0.08 -7.93
CA VAL A 267 -5.66 0.52 -9.29
C VAL A 267 -4.77 -0.53 -9.93
N ASP A 268 -5.26 -1.14 -11.01
CA ASP A 268 -4.56 -2.18 -11.78
C ASP A 268 -4.70 -1.89 -13.28
N PRO A 269 -3.81 -1.07 -13.85
CA PRO A 269 -3.87 -0.69 -15.27
C PRO A 269 -3.69 -1.88 -16.23
N LYS A 270 -3.10 -2.97 -15.76
CA LYS A 270 -2.82 -4.17 -16.56
C LYS A 270 -3.92 -5.20 -16.52
N VAL A 271 -4.89 -5.07 -15.61
CA VAL A 271 -6.02 -6.01 -15.42
C VAL A 271 -5.56 -7.45 -15.12
N VAL A 272 -4.45 -7.61 -14.42
CA VAL A 272 -3.83 -8.94 -14.21
C VAL A 272 -3.84 -9.34 -12.73
N GLU A 273 -3.49 -8.42 -11.82
CA GLU A 273 -3.13 -8.77 -10.45
C GLU A 273 -4.27 -8.54 -9.46
N LEU A 274 -4.98 -7.41 -9.54
CA LEU A 274 -5.94 -6.98 -8.52
C LEU A 274 -7.40 -7.18 -8.90
N SER A 275 -7.72 -7.46 -10.15
CA SER A 275 -9.10 -7.64 -10.63
C SER A 275 -9.84 -8.80 -9.95
N VAL A 276 -9.13 -9.77 -9.39
CA VAL A 276 -9.67 -10.88 -8.61
C VAL A 276 -10.46 -10.39 -7.39
N TYR A 277 -10.07 -9.26 -6.81
CA TYR A 277 -10.69 -8.68 -5.61
C TYR A 277 -12.01 -7.95 -5.86
N ASN A 278 -12.43 -7.74 -7.12
CA ASN A 278 -13.72 -7.15 -7.41
C ASN A 278 -14.84 -7.89 -6.69
N GLY A 279 -15.71 -7.17 -5.99
CA GLY A 279 -16.85 -7.70 -5.26
C GLY A 279 -16.61 -8.02 -3.79
N ILE A 280 -15.43 -7.76 -3.22
CA ILE A 280 -15.23 -7.87 -1.77
C ILE A 280 -15.81 -6.65 -1.05
N PRO A 281 -16.33 -6.80 0.19
CA PRO A 281 -16.98 -5.70 0.92
C PRO A 281 -16.04 -4.56 1.34
N HIS A 282 -14.74 -4.78 1.30
CA HIS A 282 -13.74 -3.74 1.61
C HIS A 282 -13.53 -2.75 0.46
N LEU A 283 -13.83 -3.11 -0.79
CA LEU A 283 -13.69 -2.19 -1.92
C LEU A 283 -14.77 -1.09 -1.87
N MET A 284 -14.34 0.15 -2.03
CA MET A 284 -15.24 1.31 -2.18
C MET A 284 -15.84 1.40 -3.59
N ILE A 285 -15.02 1.07 -4.58
CA ILE A 285 -15.35 1.11 -6.02
C ILE A 285 -14.76 -0.13 -6.69
N PRO A 286 -15.21 -0.53 -7.88
CA PRO A 286 -14.53 -1.56 -8.66
C PRO A 286 -13.06 -1.23 -8.86
N VAL A 287 -12.21 -2.25 -9.02
CA VAL A 287 -10.80 -2.05 -9.33
C VAL A 287 -10.66 -1.17 -10.57
N VAL A 288 -9.91 -0.08 -10.44
CA VAL A 288 -9.73 0.91 -11.50
C VAL A 288 -8.68 0.39 -12.47
N THR A 289 -9.06 0.21 -13.73
CA THR A 289 -8.20 -0.35 -14.78
C THR A 289 -7.76 0.66 -15.83
N ASP A 290 -8.47 1.76 -15.96
CA ASP A 290 -8.13 2.85 -16.88
C ASP A 290 -7.16 3.84 -16.21
N PRO A 291 -5.99 4.15 -16.83
CA PRO A 291 -5.02 5.07 -16.24
C PRO A 291 -5.54 6.50 -16.01
N LYS A 292 -6.48 7.00 -16.84
CA LYS A 292 -7.10 8.32 -16.63
C LYS A 292 -8.02 8.31 -15.42
N LYS A 293 -8.82 7.25 -15.27
CA LYS A 293 -9.65 7.04 -14.07
C LYS A 293 -8.80 6.82 -12.82
N ALA A 294 -7.60 6.26 -12.97
CA ALA A 294 -6.64 6.10 -11.87
C ALA A 294 -6.12 7.45 -11.35
N SER A 295 -5.82 8.41 -12.24
CA SER A 295 -5.49 9.78 -11.83
C SER A 295 -6.66 10.42 -11.07
N ALA A 296 -7.90 10.25 -11.57
CA ALA A 296 -9.10 10.73 -10.88
C ALA A 296 -9.30 10.08 -9.50
N ALA A 297 -8.95 8.79 -9.33
CA ALA A 297 -9.00 8.11 -8.03
C ALA A 297 -8.02 8.72 -7.01
N LEU A 298 -6.81 9.08 -7.44
CA LEU A 298 -5.85 9.76 -6.59
C LEU A 298 -6.31 11.19 -6.24
N GLN A 299 -6.86 11.93 -7.19
CA GLN A 299 -7.45 13.27 -6.97
C GLN A 299 -8.64 13.18 -6.00
N TRP A 300 -9.49 12.17 -6.14
CA TRP A 300 -10.55 11.90 -5.16
C TRP A 300 -9.98 11.67 -3.75
N GLY A 301 -8.90 10.92 -3.63
CA GLY A 301 -8.21 10.74 -2.35
C GLY A 301 -7.77 12.05 -1.71
N VAL A 302 -7.28 13.00 -2.52
CA VAL A 302 -6.92 14.36 -2.05
C VAL A 302 -8.16 15.14 -1.62
N ALA A 303 -9.27 15.05 -2.36
CA ALA A 303 -10.52 15.71 -2.01
C ALA A 303 -11.12 15.14 -0.71
N GLU A 304 -11.15 13.81 -0.56
CA GLU A 304 -11.60 13.13 0.66
C GLU A 304 -10.74 13.50 1.87
N MET A 305 -9.42 13.59 1.70
CA MET A 305 -8.52 14.07 2.74
C MET A 305 -8.90 15.48 3.20
N THR A 306 -9.18 16.38 2.29
CA THR A 306 -9.56 17.77 2.59
C THR A 306 -10.90 17.84 3.32
N ASP A 307 -11.89 17.06 2.89
CA ASP A 307 -13.20 16.95 3.53
C ASP A 307 -13.07 16.40 4.96
N ARG A 308 -12.22 15.40 5.18
CA ARG A 308 -11.93 14.87 6.53
C ARG A 308 -11.32 15.92 7.43
N TYR A 309 -10.38 16.72 6.95
CA TYR A 309 -9.80 17.81 7.73
C TYR A 309 -10.84 18.87 8.11
N GLN A 310 -11.78 19.19 7.22
CA GLN A 310 -12.90 20.09 7.56
C GLN A 310 -13.75 19.50 8.69
N LYS A 311 -14.11 18.21 8.60
CA LYS A 311 -14.85 17.51 9.66
C LYS A 311 -14.05 17.45 10.97
N PHE A 312 -12.74 17.29 10.93
CA PHE A 312 -11.90 17.33 12.13
C PHE A 312 -11.92 18.70 12.79
N ALA A 313 -11.90 19.78 11.99
CA ALA A 313 -12.03 21.14 12.52
C ALA A 313 -13.39 21.37 13.17
N ASP A 314 -14.50 20.96 12.53
CA ASP A 314 -15.86 21.09 13.05
C ASP A 314 -16.04 20.33 14.38
N PHE A 315 -15.39 19.18 14.51
CA PHE A 315 -15.40 18.35 15.71
C PHE A 315 -14.29 18.72 16.72
N ASN A 316 -13.43 19.69 16.42
CA ASN A 316 -12.27 20.05 17.23
C ASN A 316 -11.41 18.84 17.62
N VAL A 317 -11.03 18.05 16.63
CA VAL A 317 -10.13 16.90 16.74
C VAL A 317 -8.97 17.03 15.74
N ARG A 318 -7.90 16.25 15.91
CA ARG A 318 -6.68 16.38 15.08
C ARG A 318 -6.51 15.28 14.04
N ASP A 319 -7.16 14.14 14.25
CA ASP A 319 -6.98 12.94 13.43
C ASP A 319 -8.24 12.07 13.40
N LEU A 320 -8.22 11.06 12.53
CA LEU A 320 -9.30 10.10 12.35
C LEU A 320 -9.66 9.36 13.66
N LYS A 321 -8.66 9.00 14.47
CA LYS A 321 -8.87 8.28 15.73
C LYS A 321 -9.64 9.15 16.73
N GLY A 322 -9.26 10.40 16.84
CA GLY A 322 -9.95 11.38 17.68
C GLY A 322 -11.39 11.62 17.21
N TYR A 323 -11.61 11.72 15.90
CA TYR A 323 -12.93 11.87 15.32
C TYR A 323 -13.82 10.66 15.64
N ASN A 324 -13.35 9.45 15.32
CA ASN A 324 -14.13 8.22 15.55
C ASN A 324 -14.44 7.99 17.03
N LYS A 325 -13.50 8.31 17.94
CA LYS A 325 -13.74 8.24 19.38
C LYS A 325 -14.87 9.20 19.81
N LYS A 326 -14.86 10.42 19.27
CA LYS A 326 -15.89 11.41 19.58
C LYS A 326 -17.27 10.99 19.06
N VAL A 327 -17.31 10.37 17.87
CA VAL A 327 -18.54 9.77 17.32
C VAL A 327 -19.04 8.63 18.21
N GLU A 328 -18.16 7.74 18.67
CA GLU A 328 -18.52 6.66 19.63
C GLU A 328 -19.11 7.21 20.93
N ASP A 329 -18.51 8.26 21.48
CA ASP A 329 -19.01 8.92 22.68
C ASP A 329 -20.40 9.55 22.46
N MET A 330 -20.67 10.13 21.28
CA MET A 330 -22.00 10.67 20.92
C MET A 330 -23.04 9.56 20.79
N VAL A 331 -22.71 8.48 20.09
CA VAL A 331 -23.58 7.29 19.95
C VAL A 331 -23.88 6.68 21.33
N ALA A 332 -22.89 6.56 22.20
CA ALA A 332 -23.06 6.02 23.55
C ALA A 332 -23.98 6.89 24.43
N ARG A 333 -24.05 8.21 24.17
CA ARG A 333 -24.98 9.14 24.82
C ARG A 333 -26.37 9.16 24.21
N GLY A 334 -26.59 8.43 23.12
CA GLY A 334 -27.87 8.40 22.41
C GLY A 334 -28.14 9.67 21.59
N ASP A 335 -27.13 10.39 21.16
CA ASP A 335 -27.27 11.59 20.36
C ASP A 335 -27.81 11.23 18.95
N PRO A 336 -29.03 11.70 18.56
CA PRO A 336 -29.60 11.38 17.26
C PRO A 336 -28.85 12.04 16.09
N GLN A 337 -28.00 13.03 16.36
CA GLN A 337 -27.18 13.72 15.36
C GLN A 337 -25.76 13.15 15.25
N ALA A 338 -25.46 12.04 15.94
CA ALA A 338 -24.16 11.40 15.84
C ALA A 338 -23.87 10.97 14.38
N PRO A 339 -22.79 11.46 13.74
CA PRO A 339 -22.44 11.05 12.41
C PRO A 339 -21.94 9.60 12.40
N LYS A 340 -21.72 9.05 11.20
CA LYS A 340 -21.09 7.75 11.05
C LYS A 340 -19.58 7.85 11.28
N LYS A 341 -18.99 6.79 11.85
CA LYS A 341 -17.53 6.64 11.88
C LYS A 341 -16.97 6.65 10.46
N MET A 342 -15.76 7.16 10.32
CA MET A 342 -15.03 7.12 9.06
C MET A 342 -14.02 5.95 9.07
N PRO A 343 -13.98 5.14 7.99
CA PRO A 343 -12.97 4.08 7.87
C PRO A 343 -11.58 4.65 7.56
N GLN A 344 -10.55 3.89 7.88
CA GLN A 344 -9.25 4.07 7.23
C GLN A 344 -9.38 3.68 5.75
N ILE A 345 -8.66 4.37 4.88
CA ILE A 345 -8.65 4.09 3.45
C ILE A 345 -7.24 3.71 3.02
N VAL A 346 -7.09 2.58 2.34
CA VAL A 346 -5.81 2.18 1.74
C VAL A 346 -5.97 2.20 0.23
N ILE A 347 -5.20 3.05 -0.43
CA ILE A 347 -5.16 3.18 -1.89
C ILE A 347 -3.95 2.40 -2.38
N ILE A 348 -4.18 1.40 -3.23
CA ILE A 348 -3.13 0.51 -3.75
C ILE A 348 -3.02 0.70 -5.26
N VAL A 349 -1.83 1.05 -5.73
CA VAL A 349 -1.49 1.18 -7.16
C VAL A 349 -0.48 0.09 -7.50
N ASP A 350 -0.86 -0.87 -8.36
CA ASP A 350 0.01 -2.00 -8.73
C ASP A 350 1.16 -1.60 -9.67
N GLU A 351 0.91 -0.67 -10.61
CA GLU A 351 1.95 -0.23 -11.54
C GLU A 351 1.91 1.29 -11.76
N LEU A 352 2.76 2.00 -11.04
CA LEU A 352 2.88 3.46 -11.17
C LEU A 352 3.35 3.89 -12.54
N ALA A 353 4.23 3.12 -13.19
CA ALA A 353 4.81 3.49 -14.49
C ALA A 353 3.73 3.74 -15.55
N ASP A 354 2.65 2.95 -15.54
CA ASP A 354 1.58 3.08 -16.53
C ASP A 354 0.74 4.37 -16.30
N LEU A 355 0.63 4.83 -15.07
CA LEU A 355 -0.01 6.10 -14.74
C LEU A 355 0.88 7.29 -15.14
N MET A 356 2.18 7.20 -14.85
CA MET A 356 3.17 8.23 -15.19
C MET A 356 3.36 8.42 -16.70
N MET A 357 3.04 7.42 -17.50
CA MET A 357 3.05 7.54 -18.96
C MET A 357 1.86 8.33 -19.51
N VAL A 358 0.76 8.42 -18.77
CA VAL A 358 -0.49 9.07 -19.24
C VAL A 358 -0.65 10.48 -18.68
N SER A 359 -0.49 10.64 -17.37
CA SER A 359 -0.72 11.91 -16.68
C SER A 359 0.34 12.16 -15.59
N PRO A 360 1.63 12.30 -15.94
CA PRO A 360 2.71 12.33 -14.94
C PRO A 360 2.55 13.45 -13.92
N GLY A 361 2.20 14.66 -14.34
CA GLY A 361 2.09 15.83 -13.47
C GLY A 361 0.97 15.70 -12.43
N GLU A 362 -0.22 15.30 -12.85
CA GLU A 362 -1.39 15.14 -11.96
C GLU A 362 -1.20 13.98 -10.96
N VAL A 363 -0.64 12.88 -11.45
CA VAL A 363 -0.35 11.69 -10.63
C VAL A 363 0.71 12.03 -9.57
N GLU A 364 1.82 12.64 -9.97
CA GLU A 364 2.88 13.05 -9.05
C GLU A 364 2.38 14.04 -8.00
N GLU A 365 1.62 15.08 -8.42
CA GLU A 365 1.05 16.07 -7.50
C GLU A 365 0.12 15.41 -6.48
N SER A 366 -0.80 14.55 -6.93
CA SER A 366 -1.75 13.86 -6.06
C SER A 366 -1.05 12.95 -5.07
N ILE A 367 -0.06 12.17 -5.51
CA ILE A 367 0.77 11.32 -4.65
C ILE A 367 1.49 12.16 -3.59
N CYS A 368 2.14 13.25 -4.00
CA CYS A 368 2.87 14.12 -3.08
C CYS A 368 1.95 14.75 -2.04
N ARG A 369 0.77 15.25 -2.44
CA ARG A 369 -0.20 15.84 -1.51
C ARG A 369 -0.73 14.83 -0.50
N LEU A 370 -1.10 13.63 -0.96
CA LEU A 370 -1.52 12.55 -0.07
C LEU A 370 -0.37 12.15 0.87
N ALA A 371 0.83 11.94 0.35
CA ALA A 371 1.96 11.49 1.15
C ALA A 371 2.37 12.51 2.23
N GLN A 372 2.16 13.80 2.01
CA GLN A 372 2.47 14.84 2.99
C GLN A 372 1.42 14.96 4.09
N LEU A 373 0.14 14.79 3.78
CA LEU A 373 -0.94 15.23 4.65
C LEU A 373 -1.93 14.12 5.04
N ALA A 374 -2.03 13.02 4.30
CA ALA A 374 -3.14 12.07 4.46
C ALA A 374 -3.06 11.17 5.70
N ARG A 375 -1.90 11.09 6.37
CA ARG A 375 -1.70 10.23 7.54
C ARG A 375 -2.72 10.48 8.65
N ALA A 376 -2.92 11.72 9.05
CA ALA A 376 -3.86 12.07 10.11
C ALA A 376 -5.32 11.87 9.67
N ALA A 377 -5.60 12.00 8.37
CA ALA A 377 -6.91 11.71 7.78
C ALA A 377 -7.21 10.20 7.69
N GLY A 378 -6.25 9.32 8.02
CA GLY A 378 -6.40 7.87 7.92
C GLY A 378 -6.45 7.35 6.49
N ILE A 379 -5.78 8.04 5.55
CA ILE A 379 -5.65 7.63 4.16
C ILE A 379 -4.20 7.23 3.91
N HIS A 380 -3.98 6.03 3.41
CA HIS A 380 -2.67 5.41 3.24
C HIS A 380 -2.46 5.01 1.79
N LEU A 381 -1.25 5.22 1.28
CA LEU A 381 -0.93 5.02 -0.12
C LEU A 381 0.15 3.94 -0.26
N ILE A 382 -0.17 2.89 -1.00
CA ILE A 382 0.76 1.82 -1.37
C ILE A 382 0.97 1.91 -2.87
N ILE A 383 2.17 2.30 -3.27
CA ILE A 383 2.51 2.45 -4.69
C ILE A 383 3.53 1.40 -5.08
N ALA A 384 3.22 0.66 -6.13
CA ALA A 384 4.13 -0.33 -6.63
C ALA A 384 4.53 -0.06 -8.10
N THR A 385 5.70 -0.55 -8.49
CA THR A 385 6.17 -0.51 -9.88
C THR A 385 7.16 -1.64 -10.17
N GLN A 386 7.12 -2.15 -11.40
CA GLN A 386 8.14 -3.07 -11.94
C GLN A 386 9.23 -2.33 -12.71
N ARG A 387 9.09 -1.01 -12.90
CA ARG A 387 10.03 -0.15 -13.63
C ARG A 387 10.67 0.87 -12.69
N PRO A 388 11.76 0.50 -11.99
CA PRO A 388 12.43 1.39 -11.05
C PRO A 388 13.33 2.42 -11.77
N SER A 389 12.75 3.22 -12.65
CA SER A 389 13.43 4.33 -13.32
C SER A 389 13.19 5.67 -12.61
N VAL A 390 14.06 6.64 -12.82
CA VAL A 390 13.94 7.99 -12.22
C VAL A 390 12.74 8.77 -12.73
N ASP A 391 12.23 8.44 -13.92
CA ASP A 391 11.04 9.05 -14.50
C ASP A 391 9.74 8.53 -13.85
N VAL A 392 9.79 7.35 -13.24
CA VAL A 392 8.68 6.73 -12.52
C VAL A 392 8.78 7.01 -11.03
N ILE A 393 9.93 6.73 -10.44
CA ILE A 393 10.21 7.00 -9.02
C ILE A 393 10.99 8.32 -8.93
N THR A 394 10.26 9.41 -9.04
CA THR A 394 10.86 10.76 -9.05
C THR A 394 11.42 11.16 -7.69
N GLY A 395 12.27 12.17 -7.68
CA GLY A 395 12.81 12.73 -6.43
C GLY A 395 11.72 13.22 -5.47
N LEU A 396 10.61 13.78 -6.01
CA LEU A 396 9.48 14.26 -5.22
C LEU A 396 8.71 13.10 -4.56
N ILE A 397 8.44 12.03 -5.30
CA ILE A 397 7.81 10.82 -4.76
C ILE A 397 8.68 10.22 -3.66
N LYS A 398 10.00 10.08 -3.90
CA LYS A 398 10.93 9.53 -2.89
C LYS A 398 11.02 10.36 -1.61
N ALA A 399 11.01 11.69 -1.74
CA ALA A 399 11.05 12.60 -0.60
C ALA A 399 9.81 12.47 0.31
N ASN A 400 8.67 12.12 -0.26
CA ASN A 400 7.39 12.03 0.44
C ASN A 400 7.00 10.60 0.85
N MET A 401 7.70 9.59 0.30
CA MET A 401 7.46 8.16 0.60
C MET A 401 8.70 7.50 1.21
N PRO A 402 8.94 7.72 2.50
CA PRO A 402 10.16 7.26 3.16
C PRO A 402 10.17 5.75 3.45
N SER A 403 9.01 5.10 3.52
CA SER A 403 8.92 3.64 3.71
C SER A 403 8.99 2.95 2.36
N ARG A 404 9.93 2.00 2.21
CA ARG A 404 10.20 1.37 0.92
C ARG A 404 10.43 -0.13 1.07
N ILE A 405 10.00 -0.86 0.06
CA ILE A 405 10.32 -2.27 -0.12
C ILE A 405 10.98 -2.42 -1.49
N ALA A 406 12.19 -2.92 -1.52
CA ALA A 406 12.87 -3.29 -2.75
C ALA A 406 12.97 -4.80 -2.87
N PHE A 407 12.40 -5.35 -3.93
CA PHE A 407 12.65 -6.71 -4.38
C PHE A 407 13.87 -6.75 -5.30
N SER A 408 14.24 -7.95 -5.76
CA SER A 408 15.35 -8.14 -6.68
C SER A 408 15.21 -7.26 -7.93
N VAL A 409 16.30 -6.61 -8.29
CA VAL A 409 16.44 -5.75 -9.47
C VAL A 409 17.67 -6.15 -10.28
N SER A 410 17.74 -5.66 -11.53
CA SER A 410 18.79 -6.04 -12.47
C SER A 410 20.12 -5.34 -12.23
N SER A 411 20.11 -4.19 -11.59
CA SER A 411 21.31 -3.35 -11.43
C SER A 411 21.35 -2.60 -10.11
N GLY A 412 22.58 -2.20 -9.68
CA GLY A 412 22.76 -1.31 -8.56
C GLY A 412 22.18 0.10 -8.80
N VAL A 413 21.99 0.51 -10.07
CA VAL A 413 21.31 1.77 -10.41
C VAL A 413 19.85 1.70 -10.01
N ASP A 414 19.17 0.59 -10.34
CA ASP A 414 17.77 0.37 -9.98
C ASP A 414 17.60 0.32 -8.44
N SER A 415 18.56 -0.35 -7.75
CA SER A 415 18.56 -0.38 -6.28
C SER A 415 18.66 1.03 -5.69
N ARG A 416 19.56 1.88 -6.21
CA ARG A 416 19.68 3.28 -5.76
C ARG A 416 18.46 4.10 -6.11
N THR A 417 17.80 3.84 -7.22
CA THR A 417 16.54 4.52 -7.56
C THR A 417 15.45 4.25 -6.52
N ILE A 418 15.39 3.02 -5.98
CA ILE A 418 14.38 2.65 -4.98
C ILE A 418 14.82 3.06 -3.57
N LEU A 419 16.03 2.66 -3.15
CA LEU A 419 16.49 2.71 -1.77
C LEU A 419 17.49 3.82 -1.44
N ASP A 420 17.96 4.56 -2.43
CA ASP A 420 19.11 5.48 -2.36
C ASP A 420 20.43 4.77 -2.01
N MET A 421 20.47 3.44 -2.08
CA MET A 421 21.64 2.60 -1.82
C MET A 421 21.63 1.33 -2.64
N ASN A 422 22.82 0.71 -2.77
CA ASN A 422 22.95 -0.62 -3.40
C ASN A 422 22.44 -1.71 -2.46
N GLY A 423 22.12 -2.88 -3.01
CA GLY A 423 21.80 -4.09 -2.26
C GLY A 423 20.64 -4.90 -2.83
N ALA A 424 19.65 -4.26 -3.48
CA ALA A 424 18.53 -4.98 -4.07
C ALA A 424 18.93 -5.82 -5.30
N GLU A 425 20.05 -5.46 -5.97
CA GLU A 425 20.65 -6.26 -7.05
C GLU A 425 21.27 -7.58 -6.57
N LYS A 426 21.43 -7.74 -5.24
CA LYS A 426 21.97 -8.93 -4.57
C LYS A 426 20.89 -9.86 -4.00
N LEU A 427 19.63 -9.54 -4.23
CA LEU A 427 18.50 -10.32 -3.77
C LEU A 427 18.23 -11.50 -4.70
N LEU A 428 17.73 -12.60 -4.12
CA LEU A 428 17.53 -13.88 -4.80
C LEU A 428 16.24 -13.95 -5.63
N GLY A 429 15.35 -12.96 -5.52
CA GLY A 429 14.00 -13.02 -6.09
C GLY A 429 13.04 -13.86 -5.25
N LYS A 430 11.88 -14.21 -5.81
CA LYS A 430 10.85 -15.04 -5.16
C LYS A 430 10.47 -14.58 -3.74
N GLY A 431 10.34 -13.27 -3.55
CA GLY A 431 9.92 -12.69 -2.26
C GLY A 431 11.08 -12.28 -1.35
N ASP A 432 12.34 -12.52 -1.72
CA ASP A 432 13.48 -11.97 -1.02
C ASP A 432 13.53 -10.45 -1.22
N MET A 433 13.49 -9.68 -0.15
CA MET A 433 13.35 -8.21 -0.20
C MET A 433 14.24 -7.50 0.80
N LEU A 434 14.50 -6.24 0.51
CA LEU A 434 15.00 -5.27 1.47
C LEU A 434 13.83 -4.41 1.95
N PHE A 435 13.47 -4.56 3.21
CA PHE A 435 12.42 -3.82 3.89
C PHE A 435 13.00 -2.62 4.62
N TYR A 436 12.58 -1.43 4.23
CA TYR A 436 13.11 -0.16 4.72
C TYR A 436 11.98 0.76 5.20
N PRO A 437 11.43 0.50 6.40
CA PRO A 437 10.40 1.35 6.98
C PRO A 437 10.98 2.68 7.47
N GLN A 438 10.14 3.70 7.52
CA GLN A 438 10.49 5.01 8.05
C GLN A 438 11.09 4.90 9.47
N GLY A 439 12.18 5.60 9.70
CA GLY A 439 12.90 5.61 10.98
C GLY A 439 14.00 4.57 11.11
N TYR A 440 14.14 3.66 10.16
CA TYR A 440 15.29 2.75 10.12
C TYR A 440 16.49 3.43 9.46
N THR A 441 17.68 3.20 9.98
CA THR A 441 18.93 3.73 9.40
C THR A 441 19.40 2.92 8.19
N LYS A 442 19.03 1.65 8.13
CA LYS A 442 19.34 0.72 7.03
C LYS A 442 18.17 -0.23 6.78
N PRO A 443 17.99 -0.72 5.55
CA PRO A 443 16.99 -1.72 5.27
C PRO A 443 17.33 -3.06 5.92
N VAL A 444 16.31 -3.80 6.28
CA VAL A 444 16.41 -5.16 6.82
C VAL A 444 16.06 -6.15 5.71
N ARG A 445 16.85 -7.21 5.56
CA ARG A 445 16.54 -8.30 4.62
C ARG A 445 15.45 -9.18 5.21
N VAL A 446 14.39 -9.39 4.45
CA VAL A 446 13.22 -10.19 4.85
C VAL A 446 12.85 -11.13 3.70
N GLN A 447 12.60 -12.39 4.02
CA GLN A 447 11.89 -13.28 3.11
C GLN A 447 10.40 -13.02 3.24
N GLY A 448 9.79 -12.50 2.20
CA GLY A 448 8.37 -12.14 2.14
C GLY A 448 7.46 -13.35 2.32
N ALA A 449 6.28 -13.08 2.88
CA ALA A 449 5.22 -14.06 2.96
C ALA A 449 4.77 -14.50 1.56
N PHE A 450 4.33 -15.74 1.45
CA PHE A 450 3.80 -16.32 0.22
C PHE A 450 2.32 -16.69 0.39
N VAL A 451 1.53 -16.33 -0.60
CA VAL A 451 0.15 -16.76 -0.79
C VAL A 451 -0.04 -17.11 -2.26
N SER A 452 -0.70 -18.20 -2.56
CA SER A 452 -0.97 -18.62 -3.93
C SER A 452 -2.25 -17.95 -4.49
N ASP A 453 -2.36 -17.87 -5.81
CA ASP A 453 -3.55 -17.33 -6.49
C ASP A 453 -4.81 -18.09 -6.13
N LYS A 454 -4.69 -19.40 -5.90
CA LYS A 454 -5.80 -20.23 -5.44
C LYS A 454 -6.28 -19.80 -4.06
N GLU A 455 -5.40 -19.62 -3.10
CA GLU A 455 -5.75 -19.15 -1.76
C GLU A 455 -6.41 -17.77 -1.79
N VAL A 456 -5.88 -16.85 -2.60
CA VAL A 456 -6.50 -15.53 -2.82
C VAL A 456 -7.91 -15.69 -3.36
N SER A 457 -8.10 -16.52 -4.39
CA SER A 457 -9.41 -16.77 -5.00
C SER A 457 -10.41 -17.40 -4.02
N ASP A 458 -9.97 -18.36 -3.21
CA ASP A 458 -10.81 -19.02 -2.19
C ASP A 458 -11.27 -18.02 -1.10
N VAL A 459 -10.39 -17.15 -0.61
CA VAL A 459 -10.73 -16.11 0.37
C VAL A 459 -11.67 -15.07 -0.24
N VAL A 460 -11.37 -14.59 -1.43
CA VAL A 460 -12.23 -13.64 -2.14
C VAL A 460 -13.60 -14.23 -2.41
N GLY A 461 -13.67 -15.50 -2.83
CA GLY A 461 -14.93 -16.22 -3.01
C GLY A 461 -15.77 -16.29 -1.73
N PHE A 462 -15.13 -16.57 -0.60
CA PHE A 462 -15.78 -16.57 0.72
C PHE A 462 -16.37 -15.18 1.05
N LEU A 463 -15.60 -14.11 0.84
CA LEU A 463 -16.03 -12.74 1.15
C LEU A 463 -17.19 -12.27 0.25
N LYS A 464 -17.15 -12.59 -1.04
CA LYS A 464 -18.22 -12.28 -2.01
C LYS A 464 -19.53 -12.98 -1.68
N ASN A 465 -19.48 -14.22 -1.21
CA ASN A 465 -20.65 -15.04 -0.92
C ASN A 465 -21.45 -14.56 0.30
N GLN A 466 -20.93 -13.64 1.10
CA GLN A 466 -21.63 -13.08 2.27
C GLN A 466 -22.83 -12.20 1.91
N GLN A 467 -22.89 -11.66 0.67
CA GLN A 467 -23.99 -10.82 0.16
C GLN A 467 -24.40 -9.69 1.13
N LEU A 468 -23.43 -8.86 1.51
CA LEU A 468 -23.63 -7.78 2.49
C LEU A 468 -24.35 -6.52 1.96
N GLY A 469 -25.03 -6.60 0.82
CA GLY A 469 -25.76 -5.49 0.19
C GLY A 469 -24.98 -4.79 -0.93
N ASN A 470 -25.30 -3.52 -1.22
CA ASN A 470 -24.58 -2.74 -2.21
C ASN A 470 -23.13 -2.56 -1.75
N ILE A 471 -22.20 -3.16 -2.50
CA ILE A 471 -20.79 -3.22 -2.16
C ILE A 471 -20.09 -1.91 -2.51
N TYR A 472 -20.49 -1.29 -3.63
CA TYR A 472 -19.82 -0.09 -4.16
C TYR A 472 -20.59 1.18 -3.82
N ASP A 473 -19.83 2.25 -3.61
CA ASP A 473 -20.34 3.60 -3.35
C ASP A 473 -20.53 4.34 -4.69
N SER A 474 -21.80 4.53 -5.10
CA SER A 474 -22.15 5.21 -6.35
C SER A 474 -21.73 6.68 -6.37
N ASP A 475 -21.82 7.37 -5.21
CA ASP A 475 -21.46 8.79 -5.10
C ASP A 475 -19.98 9.02 -5.35
N ILE A 476 -19.14 8.05 -4.92
CA ILE A 476 -17.69 8.09 -5.17
C ILE A 476 -17.40 7.87 -6.65
N GLN A 477 -18.08 6.91 -7.29
CA GLN A 477 -17.92 6.65 -8.73
C GLN A 477 -18.29 7.89 -9.56
N GLU A 478 -19.42 8.53 -9.28
CA GLU A 478 -19.86 9.74 -9.99
C GLU A 478 -18.88 10.91 -9.78
N LYS A 479 -18.40 11.11 -8.55
CA LYS A 479 -17.37 12.14 -8.26
C LYS A 479 -16.08 11.87 -9.02
N MET A 480 -15.62 10.63 -9.10
CA MET A 480 -14.41 10.29 -9.83
C MET A 480 -14.59 10.43 -11.35
N GLU A 481 -15.77 10.10 -11.89
CA GLU A 481 -16.07 10.30 -13.30
C GLU A 481 -16.11 11.80 -13.66
N SER A 482 -16.67 12.63 -12.80
CA SER A 482 -16.67 14.08 -12.99
C SER A 482 -15.26 14.70 -12.91
N MET A 483 -14.40 14.20 -12.01
CA MET A 483 -13.00 14.63 -11.91
C MET A 483 -12.18 14.17 -13.12
N GLY A 484 -12.40 12.93 -13.60
CA GLY A 484 -11.74 12.40 -14.77
C GLY A 484 -12.12 13.12 -16.07
N ALA A 485 -13.36 13.58 -16.17
CA ALA A 485 -13.82 14.39 -17.29
C ALA A 485 -13.20 15.80 -17.28
N ALA A 486 -12.97 16.38 -16.09
CA ALA A 486 -12.33 17.68 -15.95
C ALA A 486 -10.82 17.67 -16.29
N SER A 487 -10.14 16.53 -16.10
CA SER A 487 -8.70 16.36 -16.40
C SER A 487 -8.42 15.95 -17.86
N GLY A 488 -9.44 15.62 -18.63
CA GLY A 488 -9.34 15.01 -19.97
C GLY A 488 -9.27 15.95 -21.15
N ASP A 489 -9.37 17.27 -20.95
CA ASP A 489 -9.53 18.21 -22.07
C ASP A 489 -8.23 18.99 -22.40
N GLY A 490 -7.23 18.24 -22.78
CA GLY A 490 -6.03 18.71 -23.48
C GLY A 490 -5.64 17.78 -24.62
N HIS A 491 -6.47 17.59 -25.60
CA HIS A 491 -6.32 17.25 -27.01
C HIS A 491 -7.36 16.23 -27.51
N GLY A 492 -8.28 16.75 -28.31
CA GLY A 492 -8.82 16.11 -29.52
C GLY A 492 -9.59 14.79 -29.36
N GLY A 493 -10.89 14.81 -29.56
CA GLY A 493 -11.60 13.63 -30.02
C GLY A 493 -13.02 13.47 -29.51
N SER A 494 -13.95 14.11 -30.18
CA SER A 494 -15.32 13.67 -30.53
C SER A 494 -15.92 12.49 -29.75
N GLY A 495 -17.01 12.73 -29.05
CA GLY A 495 -17.96 11.68 -28.66
C GLY A 495 -19.01 12.09 -27.64
N GLY A 496 -20.13 12.68 -28.10
CA GLY A 496 -21.48 12.43 -27.60
C GLY A 496 -21.94 13.09 -26.32
N GLY A 497 -22.66 14.19 -26.46
CA GLY A 497 -23.50 14.76 -25.42
C GLY A 497 -23.61 16.28 -25.60
N ASN A 498 -24.59 16.73 -26.35
CA ASN A 498 -24.83 18.09 -26.74
C ASN A 498 -25.39 18.92 -25.56
N GLU A 499 -24.61 19.08 -24.49
CA GLU A 499 -24.93 20.10 -23.47
C GLU A 499 -24.02 21.31 -23.65
N ARG A 500 -24.63 22.40 -24.17
CA ARG A 500 -23.99 23.70 -24.32
C ARG A 500 -23.68 24.29 -22.94
N ASP A 501 -22.55 25.02 -22.84
CA ASP A 501 -22.20 25.67 -21.58
C ASP A 501 -23.28 26.68 -21.16
N GLN A 502 -23.53 26.77 -19.87
CA GLN A 502 -24.51 27.70 -19.27
C GLN A 502 -24.37 29.14 -19.76
N TYR A 503 -23.15 29.55 -20.08
CA TYR A 503 -22.86 30.91 -20.60
C TYR A 503 -22.86 31.01 -22.14
N PHE A 504 -23.24 29.93 -22.85
CA PHE A 504 -23.18 29.91 -24.31
C PHE A 504 -23.98 31.05 -24.95
N VAL A 505 -25.24 31.26 -24.55
CA VAL A 505 -26.11 32.29 -25.07
C VAL A 505 -25.60 33.70 -24.73
N ASP A 506 -25.27 33.92 -23.47
CA ASP A 506 -24.76 35.19 -22.98
C ASP A 506 -23.43 35.57 -23.66
N ALA A 507 -22.55 34.58 -23.88
CA ALA A 507 -21.28 34.77 -24.54
C ALA A 507 -21.44 35.11 -26.04
N ALA A 508 -22.38 34.43 -26.72
CA ALA A 508 -22.70 34.72 -28.11
C ALA A 508 -23.22 36.15 -28.27
N GLN A 509 -24.21 36.55 -27.49
CA GLN A 509 -24.78 37.91 -27.51
C GLN A 509 -23.70 38.97 -27.25
N PHE A 510 -22.85 38.73 -26.24
CA PHE A 510 -21.76 39.65 -25.90
C PHE A 510 -20.73 39.78 -27.03
N ILE A 511 -20.36 38.67 -27.68
CA ILE A 511 -19.41 38.64 -28.79
C ILE A 511 -19.98 39.35 -30.01
N ILE A 512 -21.25 39.13 -30.33
CA ILE A 512 -21.94 39.78 -31.44
C ILE A 512 -22.06 41.29 -31.19
N GLU A 513 -22.45 41.70 -29.98
CA GLU A 513 -22.56 43.13 -29.60
C GLU A 513 -21.22 43.88 -29.70
N LYS A 514 -20.12 43.21 -29.32
CA LYS A 514 -18.78 43.84 -29.33
C LYS A 514 -18.02 43.67 -30.64
N ASP A 515 -18.54 42.88 -31.57
CA ASP A 515 -17.90 42.51 -32.85
C ASP A 515 -16.44 42.04 -32.67
N LYS A 516 -16.18 41.34 -31.59
CA LYS A 516 -14.87 40.80 -31.22
C LYS A 516 -15.00 39.50 -30.43
N ALA A 517 -14.35 38.45 -30.93
CA ALA A 517 -14.32 37.14 -30.27
C ALA A 517 -12.91 36.81 -29.79
N SER A 518 -12.64 36.94 -28.49
CA SER A 518 -11.38 36.49 -27.89
C SER A 518 -11.60 35.81 -26.56
N ILE A 519 -10.80 34.74 -26.30
CA ILE A 519 -10.83 33.97 -25.07
C ILE A 519 -10.61 34.87 -23.86
N GLY A 520 -9.62 35.78 -23.92
CA GLY A 520 -9.32 36.72 -22.83
C GLY A 520 -10.46 37.69 -22.49
N MET A 521 -11.33 37.98 -23.45
CA MET A 521 -12.53 38.79 -23.22
C MET A 521 -13.58 38.00 -22.43
N LEU A 522 -13.86 36.76 -22.83
CA LEU A 522 -14.79 35.88 -22.11
C LEU A 522 -14.34 35.62 -20.68
N GLN A 523 -13.04 35.36 -20.47
CA GLN A 523 -12.48 35.19 -19.13
C GLN A 523 -12.78 36.38 -18.21
N ARG A 524 -12.59 37.58 -18.73
CA ARG A 524 -12.74 38.82 -17.97
C ARG A 524 -14.19 39.15 -17.65
N VAL A 525 -15.10 38.96 -18.62
CA VAL A 525 -16.51 39.33 -18.49
C VAL A 525 -17.27 38.32 -17.63
N PHE A 526 -17.07 37.03 -17.88
CA PHE A 526 -17.78 35.95 -17.18
C PHE A 526 -17.03 35.45 -15.94
N LYS A 527 -15.81 35.97 -15.65
CA LYS A 527 -14.94 35.55 -14.54
C LYS A 527 -14.67 34.05 -14.52
N ILE A 528 -14.44 33.46 -15.69
CA ILE A 528 -14.21 32.04 -15.91
C ILE A 528 -12.75 31.76 -16.24
N GLY A 529 -12.30 30.53 -16.01
CA GLY A 529 -10.93 30.08 -16.35
C GLY A 529 -10.71 29.97 -17.85
N PHE A 530 -9.44 29.95 -18.28
CA PHE A 530 -9.04 29.88 -19.69
C PHE A 530 -9.70 28.70 -20.44
N ASN A 531 -9.67 27.51 -19.87
CA ASN A 531 -10.20 26.29 -20.50
C ASN A 531 -11.73 26.39 -20.75
N ARG A 532 -12.48 26.93 -19.79
CA ARG A 532 -13.92 27.11 -19.97
C ARG A 532 -14.23 28.17 -21.03
N ALA A 533 -13.49 29.28 -21.05
CA ALA A 533 -13.63 30.32 -22.06
C ALA A 533 -13.26 29.81 -23.46
N ALA A 534 -12.23 28.98 -23.59
CA ALA A 534 -11.85 28.32 -24.84
C ALA A 534 -12.96 27.39 -25.34
N ARG A 535 -13.50 26.53 -24.45
CA ARG A 535 -14.62 25.64 -24.80
C ARG A 535 -15.86 26.38 -25.26
N ILE A 536 -16.24 27.46 -24.59
CA ILE A 536 -17.37 28.32 -25.04
C ILE A 536 -17.07 28.89 -26.43
N MET A 537 -15.83 29.33 -26.67
CA MET A 537 -15.42 29.86 -27.98
C MET A 537 -15.51 28.81 -29.09
N ASP A 538 -15.18 27.54 -28.79
CA ASP A 538 -15.28 26.45 -29.74
C ASP A 538 -16.74 26.04 -29.99
N GLN A 539 -17.59 26.01 -28.97
CA GLN A 539 -19.03 25.82 -29.13
C GLN A 539 -19.68 26.95 -29.98
N LEU A 540 -19.20 28.18 -29.84
CA LEU A 540 -19.66 29.32 -30.67
C LEU A 540 -19.18 29.19 -32.12
N CYS A 541 -18.02 28.59 -32.35
CA CYS A 541 -17.51 28.27 -33.68
C CYS A 541 -18.32 27.15 -34.35
N GLU A 542 -18.61 26.08 -33.63
CA GLU A 542 -19.46 24.97 -34.08
C GLU A 542 -20.89 25.44 -34.43
N ALA A 543 -21.40 26.39 -33.66
CA ALA A 543 -22.69 27.00 -33.93
C ALA A 543 -22.66 28.04 -35.07
N GLY A 544 -21.50 28.33 -35.65
CA GLY A 544 -21.34 29.32 -36.72
C GLY A 544 -21.43 30.78 -36.29
N VAL A 545 -21.39 31.05 -34.98
CA VAL A 545 -21.42 32.44 -34.44
C VAL A 545 -20.10 33.14 -34.69
N VAL A 546 -18.99 32.41 -34.58
CA VAL A 546 -17.61 32.90 -34.83
C VAL A 546 -16.86 31.99 -35.80
N GLY A 547 -15.86 32.52 -36.46
CA GLY A 547 -14.99 31.80 -37.38
C GLY A 547 -13.91 30.97 -36.67
N GLU A 548 -13.19 30.19 -37.45
CA GLU A 548 -12.05 29.39 -36.97
C GLU A 548 -10.91 30.25 -36.43
N GLU A 549 -10.01 29.64 -35.70
CA GLU A 549 -8.86 30.29 -35.07
C GLU A 549 -7.83 30.72 -36.13
N GLU A 550 -7.52 32.00 -36.21
CA GLU A 550 -6.48 32.58 -37.07
C GLU A 550 -5.24 33.00 -36.24
N GLY A 551 -4.63 32.06 -35.54
CA GLY A 551 -3.48 32.32 -34.67
C GLY A 551 -3.82 33.16 -33.43
N THR A 552 -3.05 34.19 -33.10
CA THR A 552 -3.26 35.04 -31.91
C THR A 552 -4.29 36.17 -32.08
N LYS A 553 -4.93 36.26 -33.23
CA LYS A 553 -5.93 37.31 -33.50
C LYS A 553 -7.31 36.90 -32.97
N PRO A 554 -8.15 37.88 -32.58
CA PRO A 554 -9.56 37.61 -32.27
C PRO A 554 -10.26 36.94 -33.46
N ARG A 555 -11.09 35.92 -33.19
CA ARG A 555 -11.89 35.25 -34.23
C ARG A 555 -12.91 36.23 -34.83
N LYS A 556 -13.24 36.08 -36.10
CA LYS A 556 -14.24 36.91 -36.77
C LYS A 556 -15.63 36.53 -36.31
N VAL A 557 -16.50 37.52 -36.10
CA VAL A 557 -17.93 37.30 -35.84
C VAL A 557 -18.62 37.07 -37.19
N LEU A 558 -19.33 35.94 -37.33
CA LEU A 558 -19.94 35.50 -38.58
C LEU A 558 -21.47 35.68 -38.60
N MET A 559 -22.11 35.83 -37.43
CA MET A 559 -23.55 35.83 -37.26
C MET A 559 -24.01 37.19 -36.71
N SER A 560 -25.09 37.73 -37.28
CA SER A 560 -25.74 38.94 -36.73
C SER A 560 -26.64 38.59 -35.54
N GLN A 561 -27.07 39.60 -34.78
CA GLN A 561 -27.97 39.42 -33.66
C GLN A 561 -29.30 38.80 -34.06
N GLU A 562 -29.86 39.22 -35.18
CA GLU A 562 -31.10 38.66 -35.72
C GLU A 562 -30.96 37.20 -36.14
N GLN A 563 -29.83 36.83 -36.73
CA GLN A 563 -29.53 35.46 -37.10
C GLN A 563 -29.31 34.56 -35.87
N PHE A 564 -28.74 35.11 -34.82
CA PHE A 564 -28.54 34.37 -33.57
C PHE A 564 -29.86 34.17 -32.80
N GLU A 565 -30.76 35.14 -32.81
CA GLU A 565 -32.11 35.01 -32.26
C GLU A 565 -32.90 33.91 -32.98
N GLN A 566 -32.83 33.84 -34.30
CA GLN A 566 -33.41 32.73 -35.08
C GLN A 566 -32.77 31.39 -34.75
N TYR A 567 -31.45 31.35 -34.55
CA TYR A 567 -30.75 30.14 -34.14
C TYR A 567 -31.20 29.65 -32.76
N ILE A 568 -31.45 30.55 -31.82
CA ILE A 568 -31.97 30.18 -30.48
C ILE A 568 -33.36 29.55 -30.62
N GLU A 569 -34.26 30.14 -31.45
CA GLU A 569 -35.61 29.60 -31.63
C GLU A 569 -35.64 28.24 -32.32
N GLU A 570 -34.63 27.91 -33.15
CA GLU A 570 -34.61 26.69 -33.95
C GLU A 570 -33.83 25.53 -33.25
N TYR A 571 -32.81 25.84 -32.43
CA TYR A 571 -31.86 24.86 -31.91
C TYR A 571 -31.65 24.87 -30.36
N LEU A 572 -32.26 25.77 -29.65
CA LEU A 572 -32.21 25.87 -28.19
C LEU A 572 -33.60 25.89 -27.56
#